data_6dbb7585548770f48ee5986a09c09530
#
_entry.id   6dbb7585548770f48ee5986a09c09530
#
_cell.length_a   1.000
_cell.length_b   1.000
_cell.length_c   1.000
_cell.angle_alpha   90.00
_cell.angle_beta   90.00
_cell.angle_gamma   90.00
#
_symmetry.space_group_name_H-M   'P 1'
#
loop_
_entity.id
_entity.type
_entity.pdbx_description
1 polymer ?
#
loop_
_entity_poly.entity_id
_entity_poly.type
_entity_poly.pdbx_seq_one_letter_code
_entity_poly.pdbx_strand_id
1 'polypeptide(L)'
;TKATGLAVDNSRFSFAAIWEDYNNDGYLDLYVVNDFGHNNLYQNKGGHFQHITEQSGTRNGTFGMSASSADFNHDGWMDLYKASMFSSAGNRVVTQEQFLPTAAPAIKNAMFQMAQGNTLFTNTGQGSFRDDGIAAGVSMGRWSWGSIFMDFNNDSWEDLFVTNGFVTGRNPNDL
;
A
#
# COMPACT_ATOMS: atom_id res chain seq x y z
N THR A 1 11.29 17.54 -11.46
CA THR A 1 9.93 17.69 -10.97
C THR A 1 8.95 17.98 -12.09
N LYS A 2 8.64 19.27 -12.47
CA LYS A 2 7.73 19.50 -13.61
C LYS A 2 8.30 18.95 -14.92
N ALA A 3 9.59 19.14 -15.19
CA ALA A 3 10.26 18.64 -16.38
C ALA A 3 10.34 17.11 -16.44
N THR A 4 10.36 16.45 -15.29
CA THR A 4 10.41 14.99 -15.17
C THR A 4 9.04 14.32 -15.06
N GLY A 5 7.94 15.06 -14.93
CA GLY A 5 6.60 14.50 -14.75
C GLY A 5 6.23 14.21 -13.29
N LEU A 6 7.16 14.19 -12.34
CA LEU A 6 6.91 13.88 -10.90
C LEU A 6 6.09 14.93 -10.14
N ALA A 7 5.76 16.06 -10.78
CA ALA A 7 4.90 17.06 -10.16
C ALA A 7 3.39 16.76 -10.31
N VAL A 8 3.04 15.77 -11.13
CA VAL A 8 1.65 15.40 -11.37
C VAL A 8 1.11 14.70 -10.13
N ASP A 9 0.03 15.23 -9.58
CA ASP A 9 -0.68 14.70 -8.41
C ASP A 9 0.21 14.44 -7.17
N ASN A 10 1.32 15.18 -7.03
CA ASN A 10 2.32 15.04 -5.97
C ASN A 10 2.25 16.21 -4.98
N SER A 11 1.10 16.38 -4.32
CA SER A 11 0.85 17.46 -3.33
C SER A 11 0.36 16.91 -1.98
N ARG A 12 0.61 15.62 -1.69
CA ARG A 12 0.17 14.95 -0.48
C ARG A 12 1.28 14.85 0.57
N PHE A 13 0.92 14.27 1.71
CA PHE A 13 1.84 14.02 2.82
C PHE A 13 2.62 12.72 2.57
N SER A 14 3.62 12.77 1.70
CA SER A 14 4.45 11.61 1.37
C SER A 14 5.28 11.18 2.58
N PHE A 15 5.19 9.92 2.94
CA PHE A 15 5.86 9.34 4.10
C PHE A 15 6.97 8.38 3.72
N ALA A 16 6.74 7.55 2.71
CA ALA A 16 7.73 6.61 2.18
C ALA A 16 7.67 6.54 0.65
N ALA A 17 8.77 6.11 0.06
CA ALA A 17 8.84 5.83 -1.36
C ALA A 17 9.83 4.71 -1.64
N ILE A 18 9.55 3.91 -2.66
CA ILE A 18 10.45 2.87 -3.17
C ILE A 18 10.62 3.03 -4.67
N TRP A 19 11.80 2.64 -5.14
CA TRP A 19 12.15 2.55 -6.53
C TRP A 19 12.14 1.08 -6.92
N GLU A 20 11.36 0.71 -7.94
CA GLU A 20 11.23 -0.66 -8.39
C GLU A 20 10.89 -0.73 -9.88
N ASP A 21 11.51 -1.61 -10.62
CA ASP A 21 11.15 -1.89 -12.01
C ASP A 21 9.99 -2.90 -12.04
N TYR A 22 8.77 -2.42 -11.75
CA TYR A 22 7.60 -3.30 -11.61
C TYR A 22 7.13 -3.91 -12.94
N ASN A 23 7.56 -3.34 -14.08
CA ASN A 23 7.11 -3.72 -15.42
C ASN A 23 8.19 -4.38 -16.27
N ASN A 24 9.37 -4.63 -15.69
CA ASN A 24 10.53 -5.27 -16.29
C ASN A 24 11.01 -4.56 -17.60
N ASP A 25 10.88 -3.21 -17.65
CA ASP A 25 11.32 -2.44 -18.82
C ASP A 25 12.77 -1.90 -18.70
N GLY A 26 13.43 -2.17 -17.59
CA GLY A 26 14.80 -1.77 -17.28
C GLY A 26 14.95 -0.37 -16.71
N TYR A 27 13.85 0.33 -16.44
CA TYR A 27 13.86 1.64 -15.79
C TYR A 27 13.17 1.53 -14.42
N LEU A 28 13.81 2.05 -13.38
CA LEU A 28 13.20 2.10 -12.06
C LEU A 28 12.01 3.06 -12.06
N ASP A 29 10.85 2.54 -11.68
CA ASP A 29 9.61 3.26 -11.43
C ASP A 29 9.57 3.76 -9.99
N LEU A 30 8.63 4.63 -9.64
CA LEU A 30 8.52 5.21 -8.32
C LEU A 30 7.15 4.97 -7.72
N TYR A 31 7.09 4.24 -6.61
CA TYR A 31 5.90 4.12 -5.79
C TYR A 31 6.02 4.99 -4.54
N VAL A 32 5.08 5.90 -4.34
CA VAL A 32 5.04 6.86 -3.22
C VAL A 32 3.86 6.56 -2.34
N VAL A 33 4.13 6.33 -1.07
CA VAL A 33 3.14 6.11 -0.02
C VAL A 33 2.88 7.40 0.73
N ASN A 34 1.61 7.75 0.86
CA ASN A 34 1.17 8.96 1.55
C ASN A 34 0.43 8.62 2.84
N ASP A 35 0.70 9.40 3.90
CA ASP A 35 0.00 9.26 5.19
C ASP A 35 -1.48 9.65 5.03
N PHE A 36 -1.76 10.75 4.31
CA PHE A 36 -3.12 11.17 4.00
C PHE A 36 -3.35 11.21 2.48
N GLY A 37 -4.47 10.64 2.07
CA GLY A 37 -4.83 10.53 0.66
C GLY A 37 -4.36 9.22 0.03
N HIS A 38 -4.44 9.12 -1.27
CA HIS A 38 -4.00 7.91 -1.99
C HIS A 38 -2.51 7.96 -2.30
N ASN A 39 -1.93 6.77 -2.46
CA ASN A 39 -0.55 6.61 -2.94
C ASN A 39 -0.43 6.99 -4.41
N ASN A 40 0.80 7.12 -4.87
CA ASN A 40 1.11 7.44 -6.26
C ASN A 40 2.05 6.39 -6.84
N LEU A 41 1.73 5.90 -8.03
CA LEU A 41 2.65 5.12 -8.86
C LEU A 41 3.01 5.92 -10.09
N TYR A 42 4.30 6.08 -10.32
CA TYR A 42 4.86 6.78 -11.48
C TYR A 42 5.71 5.82 -12.29
N GLN A 43 5.28 5.55 -13.53
CA GLN A 43 6.06 4.78 -14.47
C GLN A 43 7.15 5.64 -15.10
N ASN A 44 8.38 5.14 -15.12
CA ASN A 44 9.52 5.80 -15.73
C ASN A 44 9.63 5.45 -17.23
N LYS A 45 9.66 6.44 -18.06
CA LYS A 45 9.87 6.31 -19.50
C LYS A 45 11.19 6.98 -19.88
N GLY A 46 12.31 6.36 -19.45
CA GLY A 46 13.65 6.88 -19.75
C GLY A 46 13.95 8.25 -19.11
N GLY A 47 13.53 8.47 -17.86
CA GLY A 47 13.74 9.71 -17.11
C GLY A 47 12.56 10.68 -17.13
N HIS A 48 11.48 10.33 -17.83
CA HIS A 48 10.19 11.03 -17.75
C HIS A 48 9.16 10.13 -17.08
N PHE A 49 8.54 10.62 -16.01
CA PHE A 49 7.61 9.85 -15.19
C PHE A 49 6.16 10.14 -15.56
N GLN A 50 5.41 9.08 -15.83
CA GLN A 50 3.97 9.13 -16.08
C GLN A 50 3.23 8.67 -14.82
N HIS A 51 2.31 9.50 -14.30
CA HIS A 51 1.44 9.13 -13.19
C HIS A 51 0.39 8.12 -13.68
N ILE A 52 0.40 6.90 -13.11
CA ILE A 52 -0.42 5.77 -13.56
C ILE A 52 -1.25 5.13 -12.45
N THR A 53 -1.36 5.74 -11.30
CA THR A 53 -2.02 5.21 -10.09
C THR A 53 -3.42 4.64 -10.36
N GLU A 54 -4.25 5.36 -11.12
CA GLU A 54 -5.61 4.90 -11.46
C GLU A 54 -5.59 3.71 -12.42
N GLN A 55 -4.75 3.81 -13.46
CA GLN A 55 -4.67 2.80 -14.53
C GLN A 55 -4.08 1.49 -14.02
N SER A 56 -3.14 1.58 -13.10
CA SER A 56 -2.48 0.41 -12.50
C SER A 56 -3.30 -0.29 -11.43
N GLY A 57 -4.39 0.32 -10.94
CA GLY A 57 -5.18 -0.23 -9.84
C GLY A 57 -4.53 -0.07 -8.46
N THR A 58 -3.43 0.69 -8.35
CA THR A 58 -2.73 0.88 -7.06
C THR A 58 -3.32 1.99 -6.21
N ARG A 59 -4.41 2.63 -6.64
CA ARG A 59 -5.04 3.68 -5.85
C ARG A 59 -5.64 3.11 -4.57
N ASN A 60 -5.08 3.52 -3.44
CA ASN A 60 -5.55 3.14 -2.12
C ASN A 60 -5.35 4.31 -1.15
N GLY A 61 -6.39 4.69 -0.42
CA GLY A 61 -6.46 5.88 0.41
C GLY A 61 -6.32 5.60 1.91
N THR A 62 -5.40 4.74 2.31
CA THR A 62 -5.11 4.44 3.73
C THR A 62 -4.02 5.36 4.29
N PHE A 63 -3.78 5.28 5.60
CA PHE A 63 -2.70 5.99 6.31
C PHE A 63 -1.38 5.23 6.11
N GLY A 64 -0.73 5.45 4.97
CA GLY A 64 0.45 4.69 4.59
C GLY A 64 1.73 5.16 5.29
N MET A 65 2.46 4.22 5.90
CA MET A 65 3.67 4.47 6.69
C MET A 65 4.94 3.94 6.05
N SER A 66 4.87 2.83 5.33
CA SER A 66 6.02 2.29 4.60
C SER A 66 5.61 1.57 3.34
N ALA A 67 6.58 1.35 2.47
CA ALA A 67 6.46 0.50 1.29
C ALA A 67 7.61 -0.47 1.21
N SER A 68 7.36 -1.64 0.67
CA SER A 68 8.36 -2.64 0.29
C SER A 68 7.90 -3.37 -0.97
N SER A 69 8.84 -3.97 -1.68
CA SER A 69 8.59 -4.76 -2.89
C SER A 69 9.29 -6.10 -2.82
N ALA A 70 8.71 -7.10 -3.43
CA ALA A 70 9.29 -8.42 -3.69
C ALA A 70 8.47 -9.14 -4.76
N ASP A 71 9.04 -10.12 -5.40
CA ASP A 71 8.32 -11.12 -6.19
C ASP A 71 7.92 -12.27 -5.25
N PHE A 72 6.91 -12.00 -4.37
CA PHE A 72 6.58 -12.92 -3.26
C PHE A 72 5.98 -14.24 -3.74
N ASN A 73 5.44 -14.27 -4.97
CA ASN A 73 4.82 -15.46 -5.56
C ASN A 73 5.71 -16.15 -6.61
N HIS A 74 6.92 -15.63 -6.87
CA HIS A 74 7.92 -16.12 -7.81
C HIS A 74 7.40 -16.22 -9.26
N ASP A 75 6.57 -15.24 -9.67
CA ASP A 75 6.05 -15.17 -11.03
C ASP A 75 6.91 -14.28 -11.97
N GLY A 76 7.97 -13.69 -11.45
CA GLY A 76 8.91 -12.83 -12.17
C GLY A 76 8.49 -11.36 -12.22
N TRP A 77 7.44 -10.96 -11.50
CA TRP A 77 6.95 -9.58 -11.43
C TRP A 77 6.99 -9.06 -10.00
N MET A 78 7.54 -7.86 -9.83
CA MET A 78 7.64 -7.27 -8.50
C MET A 78 6.27 -6.81 -8.00
N ASP A 79 5.91 -7.30 -6.81
CA ASP A 79 4.72 -6.94 -6.07
C ASP A 79 5.01 -5.77 -5.12
N LEU A 80 3.97 -5.06 -4.67
CA LEU A 80 4.11 -3.91 -3.79
C LEU A 80 3.34 -4.13 -2.49
N TYR A 81 4.00 -3.94 -1.37
CA TYR A 81 3.35 -3.94 -0.07
C TYR A 81 3.39 -2.57 0.56
N LYS A 82 2.24 -2.15 1.11
CA LYS A 82 2.10 -0.90 1.84
C LYS A 82 1.67 -1.18 3.26
N ALA A 83 2.52 -0.83 4.23
CA ALA A 83 2.13 -0.81 5.63
C ALA A 83 1.31 0.45 5.94
N SER A 84 0.25 0.27 6.70
CA SER A 84 -0.71 1.32 7.04
C SER A 84 -1.26 1.13 8.44
N MET A 85 -1.82 2.17 9.00
CA MET A 85 -2.49 2.08 10.28
C MET A 85 -3.80 1.32 10.15
N PHE A 86 -3.98 0.28 10.96
CA PHE A 86 -5.21 -0.49 11.07
C PHE A 86 -6.07 0.02 12.22
N SER A 87 -7.36 0.18 12.02
CA SER A 87 -8.29 0.57 13.06
C SER A 87 -9.33 -0.53 13.34
N SER A 88 -9.16 -1.25 14.44
CA SER A 88 -10.17 -2.25 14.89
C SER A 88 -11.54 -1.63 15.13
N ALA A 89 -11.58 -0.45 15.73
CA ALA A 89 -12.82 0.28 15.94
C ALA A 89 -13.43 0.75 14.62
N GLY A 90 -12.58 1.29 13.72
CA GLY A 90 -12.98 1.69 12.38
C GLY A 90 -13.60 0.54 11.61
N ASN A 91 -12.94 -0.63 11.57
CA ASN A 91 -13.47 -1.82 10.88
C ASN A 91 -14.83 -2.26 11.42
N ARG A 92 -15.03 -2.25 12.75
CA ARG A 92 -16.35 -2.57 13.33
C ARG A 92 -17.44 -1.57 12.97
N VAL A 93 -17.08 -0.30 12.78
CA VAL A 93 -18.04 0.76 12.45
C VAL A 93 -18.38 0.77 10.96
N VAL A 94 -17.36 0.71 10.09
CA VAL A 94 -17.56 0.85 8.62
C VAL A 94 -18.32 -0.34 8.00
N THR A 95 -18.35 -1.48 8.68
CA THR A 95 -19.07 -2.68 8.22
C THR A 95 -20.54 -2.72 8.65
N GLN A 96 -21.00 -1.78 9.50
CA GLN A 96 -22.38 -1.75 9.95
C GLN A 96 -23.31 -1.17 8.88
N GLU A 97 -24.49 -1.75 8.70
CA GLU A 97 -25.49 -1.28 7.71
C GLU A 97 -25.89 0.18 7.92
N GLN A 98 -25.98 0.60 9.18
CA GLN A 98 -26.33 1.97 9.58
C GLN A 98 -25.18 2.97 9.42
N PHE A 99 -23.96 2.51 9.06
CA PHE A 99 -22.83 3.42 8.84
C PHE A 99 -23.04 4.22 7.56
N LEU A 100 -23.14 5.54 7.70
CA LEU A 100 -23.34 6.47 6.58
C LEU A 100 -24.42 5.98 5.57
N PRO A 101 -25.67 5.73 6.01
CA PRO A 101 -26.67 5.02 5.20
C PRO A 101 -26.98 5.74 3.89
N THR A 102 -26.85 7.06 3.85
CA THR A 102 -27.13 7.92 2.68
C THR A 102 -25.88 8.27 1.86
N ALA A 103 -24.69 7.83 2.28
CA ALA A 103 -23.45 8.15 1.55
C ALA A 103 -23.36 7.35 0.25
N ALA A 104 -22.75 7.98 -0.76
CA ALA A 104 -22.45 7.31 -2.02
C ALA A 104 -21.54 6.09 -1.79
N PRO A 105 -21.69 5.00 -2.57
CA PRO A 105 -20.86 3.79 -2.44
C PRO A 105 -19.35 4.07 -2.43
N ALA A 106 -18.88 5.02 -3.24
CA ALA A 106 -17.47 5.41 -3.30
C ALA A 106 -16.95 5.95 -1.96
N ILE A 107 -17.77 6.71 -1.20
CA ILE A 107 -17.40 7.21 0.12
C ILE A 107 -17.31 6.06 1.13
N LYS A 108 -18.28 5.15 1.10
CA LYS A 108 -18.26 3.95 1.98
C LYS A 108 -17.03 3.10 1.72
N ASN A 109 -16.70 2.84 0.44
CA ASN A 109 -15.51 2.10 0.05
C ASN A 109 -14.21 2.78 0.52
N ALA A 110 -14.11 4.10 0.38
CA ALA A 110 -12.96 4.86 0.87
C ALA A 110 -12.79 4.71 2.40
N MET A 111 -13.88 4.81 3.16
CA MET A 111 -13.85 4.62 4.62
C MET A 111 -13.47 3.18 4.99
N PHE A 112 -13.96 2.19 4.25
CA PHE A 112 -13.60 0.79 4.43
C PHE A 112 -12.09 0.58 4.19
N GLN A 113 -11.57 1.08 3.08
CA GLN A 113 -10.13 1.03 2.78
C GLN A 113 -9.29 1.69 3.88
N MET A 114 -9.69 2.88 4.37
CA MET A 114 -8.99 3.58 5.45
C MET A 114 -8.91 2.77 6.75
N ALA A 115 -9.90 1.92 7.01
CA ALA A 115 -9.93 1.09 8.21
C ALA A 115 -9.20 -0.26 8.05
N GLN A 116 -8.99 -0.70 6.81
CA GLN A 116 -8.52 -2.05 6.47
C GLN A 116 -7.09 -2.33 6.91
N GLY A 117 -6.21 -1.31 6.92
CA GLY A 117 -4.79 -1.44 7.27
C GLY A 117 -3.89 -1.64 6.06
N ASN A 118 -3.01 -2.64 6.14
CA ASN A 118 -1.99 -2.90 5.13
C ASN A 118 -2.58 -3.40 3.81
N THR A 119 -1.87 -3.14 2.72
CA THR A 119 -2.28 -3.52 1.37
C THR A 119 -1.15 -4.30 0.70
N LEU A 120 -1.49 -5.43 0.08
CA LEU A 120 -0.61 -6.18 -0.81
C LEU A 120 -1.15 -6.06 -2.24
N PHE A 121 -0.42 -5.35 -3.06
CA PHE A 121 -0.70 -5.22 -4.50
C PHE A 121 0.07 -6.29 -5.26
N THR A 122 -0.61 -7.35 -5.67
CA THR A 122 -0.05 -8.39 -6.53
C THR A 122 -0.02 -7.90 -7.97
N ASN A 123 1.14 -7.94 -8.58
CA ASN A 123 1.34 -7.56 -9.97
C ASN A 123 0.72 -8.62 -10.89
N THR A 124 0.00 -8.19 -11.92
CA THR A 124 -0.64 -9.10 -12.87
C THR A 124 0.24 -9.44 -14.07
N GLY A 125 1.42 -8.85 -14.18
CA GLY A 125 2.28 -8.94 -15.36
C GLY A 125 1.73 -8.19 -16.60
N GLN A 126 0.64 -7.44 -16.43
CA GLN A 126 -0.03 -6.72 -17.52
C GLN A 126 -0.10 -5.20 -17.27
N GLY A 127 0.80 -4.68 -16.42
CA GLY A 127 0.85 -3.27 -16.05
C GLY A 127 -0.23 -2.82 -15.06
N SER A 128 -0.87 -3.77 -14.39
CA SER A 128 -1.87 -3.51 -13.36
C SER A 128 -1.64 -4.39 -12.13
N PHE A 129 -2.25 -3.99 -11.02
CA PHE A 129 -2.15 -4.68 -9.73
C PHE A 129 -3.52 -5.03 -9.19
N ARG A 130 -3.57 -6.09 -8.38
CA ARG A 130 -4.74 -6.52 -7.61
C ARG A 130 -4.44 -6.42 -6.12
N ASP A 131 -5.38 -5.89 -5.34
CA ASP A 131 -5.24 -5.86 -3.87
C ASP A 131 -5.62 -7.24 -3.30
N ASP A 132 -4.61 -8.01 -2.90
CA ASP A 132 -4.76 -9.34 -2.30
C ASP A 132 -4.48 -9.33 -0.79
N GLY A 133 -4.31 -8.19 -0.15
CA GLY A 133 -3.92 -8.09 1.26
C GLY A 133 -4.84 -8.84 2.23
N ILE A 134 -6.15 -8.83 2.00
CA ILE A 134 -7.12 -9.59 2.80
C ILE A 134 -7.01 -11.09 2.48
N ALA A 135 -6.98 -11.45 1.20
CA ALA A 135 -6.93 -12.85 0.76
C ALA A 135 -5.65 -13.55 1.22
N ALA A 136 -4.53 -12.85 1.20
CA ALA A 136 -3.25 -13.34 1.70
C ALA A 136 -3.11 -13.29 3.24
N GLY A 137 -4.08 -12.69 3.95
CA GLY A 137 -4.05 -12.60 5.42
C GLY A 137 -3.05 -11.59 5.97
N VAL A 138 -2.54 -10.65 5.15
CA VAL A 138 -1.47 -9.71 5.52
C VAL A 138 -1.96 -8.27 5.71
N SER A 139 -3.27 -8.04 5.69
CA SER A 139 -3.85 -6.70 5.86
C SER A 139 -3.81 -6.20 7.30
N MET A 140 -3.85 -7.10 8.30
CA MET A 140 -3.87 -6.72 9.70
C MET A 140 -2.45 -6.62 10.28
N GLY A 141 -1.89 -5.43 10.35
CA GLY A 141 -0.62 -5.13 11.02
C GLY A 141 -0.78 -4.18 12.21
N ARG A 142 -1.99 -3.88 12.65
CA ARG A 142 -2.30 -2.87 13.68
C ARG A 142 -1.74 -1.50 13.27
N TRP A 143 -1.01 -0.81 14.14
CA TRP A 143 -0.31 0.43 13.79
C TRP A 143 1.04 0.09 13.20
N SER A 144 1.05 -0.17 11.90
CA SER A 144 2.24 -0.58 11.15
C SER A 144 3.07 0.64 10.77
N TRP A 145 4.36 0.61 11.12
CA TRP A 145 5.30 1.70 10.87
C TRP A 145 6.33 1.37 9.79
N GLY A 146 6.66 0.10 9.65
CA GLY A 146 7.64 -0.38 8.70
C GLY A 146 7.26 -1.74 8.13
N SER A 147 7.75 -2.03 6.94
CA SER A 147 7.62 -3.34 6.30
C SER A 147 8.87 -3.68 5.51
N ILE A 148 9.18 -4.96 5.43
CA ILE A 148 10.26 -5.49 4.59
C ILE A 148 9.91 -6.92 4.19
N PHE A 149 10.20 -7.25 2.94
CA PHE A 149 10.28 -8.64 2.49
C PHE A 149 11.72 -9.14 2.63
N MET A 150 11.89 -10.32 3.18
CA MET A 150 13.19 -10.97 3.31
C MET A 150 12.98 -12.44 3.63
N ASP A 151 13.79 -13.32 3.07
CA ASP A 151 13.84 -14.74 3.44
C ASP A 151 14.50 -14.89 4.81
N PHE A 152 13.69 -14.93 5.90
CA PHE A 152 14.18 -15.04 7.27
C PHE A 152 14.60 -16.44 7.67
N ASN A 153 14.05 -17.45 6.99
CA ASN A 153 14.22 -18.85 7.34
C ASN A 153 15.13 -19.63 6.36
N ASN A 154 15.59 -18.97 5.29
CA ASN A 154 16.40 -19.53 4.19
C ASN A 154 15.70 -20.67 3.44
N ASP A 155 14.40 -20.52 3.15
CA ASP A 155 13.64 -21.46 2.34
C ASP A 155 13.47 -21.02 0.88
N SER A 156 14.09 -19.89 0.52
CA SER A 156 14.06 -19.23 -0.79
C SER A 156 12.72 -18.57 -1.13
N TRP A 157 11.85 -18.35 -0.14
CA TRP A 157 10.65 -17.55 -0.25
C TRP A 157 10.79 -16.30 0.62
N GLU A 158 10.34 -15.18 0.11
CA GLU A 158 10.35 -13.94 0.88
C GLU A 158 9.24 -13.95 1.94
N ASP A 159 9.66 -13.89 3.19
CA ASP A 159 8.78 -13.63 4.32
C ASP A 159 8.47 -12.13 4.44
N LEU A 160 7.28 -11.81 4.91
CA LEU A 160 6.88 -10.43 5.17
C LEU A 160 7.02 -10.11 6.67
N PHE A 161 7.92 -9.18 7.00
CA PHE A 161 8.05 -8.65 8.34
C PHE A 161 7.45 -7.24 8.43
N VAL A 162 6.54 -7.04 9.40
CA VAL A 162 5.87 -5.76 9.63
C VAL A 162 6.11 -5.32 11.06
N THR A 163 6.72 -4.15 11.23
CA THR A 163 6.90 -3.55 12.55
C THR A 163 5.65 -2.80 12.95
N ASN A 164 5.19 -3.01 14.17
CA ASN A 164 4.11 -2.22 14.74
C ASN A 164 4.46 -1.84 16.19
N GLY A 165 3.80 -0.83 16.71
CA GLY A 165 3.96 -0.44 18.09
C GLY A 165 3.43 0.95 18.35
N PHE A 166 2.54 1.01 19.30
CA PHE A 166 2.06 2.24 19.90
C PHE A 166 1.96 1.99 21.40
N VAL A 167 2.76 2.70 22.18
CA VAL A 167 2.75 2.56 23.64
C VAL A 167 1.79 3.58 24.20
N THR A 168 0.59 3.16 24.56
CA THR A 168 -0.43 4.00 25.18
C THR A 168 -0.42 3.92 26.71
N GLY A 169 0.15 2.86 27.27
CA GLY A 169 0.14 2.63 28.69
C GLY A 169 0.98 1.43 29.13
N ARG A 170 0.76 0.97 30.38
CA ARG A 170 1.42 -0.21 30.92
C ARG A 170 0.84 -1.53 30.44
N ASN A 171 -0.33 -1.49 29.81
CA ASN A 171 -1.01 -2.67 29.28
C ASN A 171 -0.77 -2.77 27.76
N PRO A 172 -0.02 -3.80 27.28
CA PRO A 172 0.25 -3.96 25.85
C PRO A 172 -0.97 -4.42 25.04
N ASN A 173 -2.10 -4.69 25.67
CA ASN A 173 -3.33 -5.17 25.03
C ASN A 173 -4.40 -4.08 24.87
N ASP A 174 -4.06 -2.81 25.06
CA ASP A 174 -5.02 -1.70 24.98
C ASP A 174 -5.16 -1.11 23.55
N LEU A 175 -4.57 -1.75 22.52
CA LEU A 175 -4.64 -1.39 21.12
C LEU A 175 -5.71 -2.19 20.36
#